data_2bf8ccd576bed559f6cb0e8cd685a1a7
#
_entry.id   2bf8ccd576bed559f6cb0e8cd685a1a7
#
_cell.length_a   1.000
_cell.length_b   1.000
_cell.length_c   1.000
_cell.angle_alpha   90.00
_cell.angle_beta   90.00
_cell.angle_gamma   90.00
#
_symmetry.space_group_name_H-M   'P 1'
#
loop_
_entity.id
_entity.type
_entity.pdbx_description
1 polymer ?
#
loop_
_entity_poly.entity_id
_entity_poly.type
_entity_poly.pdbx_seq_one_letter_code
_entity_poly.pdbx_strand_id
1 'polypeptide(L)'
;MSSFSPSTLAYLTKAGWKAGRKVWTINYRAFLSGEGYAWFPAVADFLAEFGDLLVKFKREDGGSDTIDFNACDASSGFDSRWVTDDYTRRIGQIKFCAIGQAYSNHMLLFMDEAGRVYGGFDDFSCFIGNSGAEAIEIICSNQRARIQEIPE
;
A
#
# COMPACT_ATOMS: atom_id res chain seq x y z
N MET A 1 2.24 -5.60 -17.62
CA MET A 1 1.47 -6.62 -16.90
C MET A 1 2.27 -7.18 -15.75
N SER A 2 1.67 -7.19 -14.59
CA SER A 2 2.35 -7.68 -13.39
C SER A 2 2.30 -9.19 -13.34
N SER A 3 3.40 -9.81 -12.96
CA SER A 3 3.44 -11.25 -12.76
C SER A 3 3.84 -11.51 -11.31
N PHE A 4 2.98 -12.23 -10.60
CA PHE A 4 3.22 -12.61 -9.22
C PHE A 4 3.86 -13.97 -9.14
N SER A 5 4.70 -14.20 -8.11
CA SER A 5 5.20 -15.53 -7.82
C SER A 5 4.03 -16.46 -7.49
N PRO A 6 4.19 -17.79 -7.62
CA PRO A 6 3.09 -18.72 -7.27
C PRO A 6 2.57 -18.54 -5.85
N SER A 7 3.45 -18.28 -4.88
CA SER A 7 3.03 -18.07 -3.49
C SER A 7 2.20 -16.80 -3.33
N THR A 8 2.67 -15.69 -3.88
CA THR A 8 1.94 -14.41 -3.80
C THR A 8 0.60 -14.53 -4.52
N LEU A 9 0.57 -15.15 -5.68
CA LEU A 9 -0.67 -15.37 -6.42
C LEU A 9 -1.67 -16.19 -5.59
N ALA A 10 -1.20 -17.22 -4.88
CA ALA A 10 -2.06 -18.02 -4.02
C ALA A 10 -2.64 -17.18 -2.87
N TYR A 11 -1.84 -16.33 -2.24
CA TYR A 11 -2.33 -15.44 -1.19
C TYR A 11 -3.39 -14.47 -1.71
N LEU A 12 -3.16 -13.89 -2.88
CA LEU A 12 -4.10 -12.95 -3.49
C LEU A 12 -5.40 -13.66 -3.88
N THR A 13 -5.30 -14.82 -4.50
CA THR A 13 -6.46 -15.59 -4.91
C THR A 13 -7.33 -15.96 -3.71
N LYS A 14 -6.69 -16.38 -2.63
CA LYS A 14 -7.40 -16.72 -1.40
C LYS A 14 -8.10 -15.49 -0.79
N ALA A 15 -7.53 -14.30 -0.95
CA ALA A 15 -8.12 -13.06 -0.48
C ALA A 15 -9.30 -12.59 -1.35
N GLY A 16 -9.48 -13.17 -2.53
CA GLY A 16 -10.56 -12.81 -3.45
C GLY A 16 -10.11 -12.11 -4.72
N TRP A 17 -8.81 -11.97 -4.93
CA TRP A 17 -8.29 -11.36 -6.15
C TRP A 17 -8.45 -12.29 -7.35
N LYS A 18 -8.74 -11.71 -8.51
CA LYS A 18 -8.68 -12.39 -9.79
C LYS A 18 -8.35 -11.38 -10.88
N ALA A 19 -7.87 -11.86 -12.01
CA ALA A 19 -7.58 -10.99 -13.15
C ALA A 19 -8.85 -10.27 -13.60
N GLY A 20 -8.74 -8.99 -13.89
CA GLY A 20 -9.88 -8.18 -14.31
C GLY A 20 -10.75 -7.67 -13.17
N ARG A 21 -10.38 -7.93 -11.93
CA ARG A 21 -11.13 -7.44 -10.76
C ARG A 21 -11.22 -5.93 -10.80
N LYS A 22 -12.43 -5.40 -10.55
CA LYS A 22 -12.66 -3.96 -10.56
C LYS A 22 -13.77 -3.63 -9.57
N VAL A 23 -13.41 -2.98 -8.46
CA VAL A 23 -14.37 -2.54 -7.45
C VAL A 23 -14.56 -1.02 -7.54
N TRP A 24 -15.67 -0.55 -6.97
CA TRP A 24 -15.95 0.89 -6.92
C TRP A 24 -14.97 1.58 -5.98
N THR A 25 -14.45 2.75 -6.40
CA THR A 25 -13.47 3.52 -5.63
C THR A 25 -14.01 4.86 -5.13
N ILE A 26 -15.29 5.15 -5.37
CA ILE A 26 -15.85 6.45 -5.02
C ILE A 26 -15.76 6.75 -3.51
N ASN A 27 -15.97 5.74 -2.68
CA ASN A 27 -15.87 5.90 -1.22
C ASN A 27 -14.43 6.19 -0.79
N TYR A 28 -13.47 5.51 -1.41
CA TYR A 28 -12.05 5.77 -1.16
C TYR A 28 -11.69 7.21 -1.52
N ARG A 29 -12.10 7.63 -2.71
CA ARG A 29 -11.80 8.98 -3.19
C ARG A 29 -12.36 10.04 -2.23
N ALA A 30 -13.61 9.91 -1.84
CA ALA A 30 -14.26 10.88 -0.96
C ALA A 30 -13.57 10.95 0.41
N PHE A 31 -13.32 9.79 1.02
CA PHE A 31 -12.71 9.73 2.34
C PHE A 31 -11.27 10.24 2.33
N LEU A 32 -10.45 9.76 1.41
CA LEU A 32 -9.03 10.10 1.36
C LEU A 32 -8.79 11.57 1.00
N SER A 33 -9.63 12.12 0.12
CA SER A 33 -9.57 13.55 -0.18
C SER A 33 -9.89 14.39 1.06
N GLY A 34 -10.85 13.94 1.86
CA GLY A 34 -11.20 14.60 3.12
C GLY A 34 -10.07 14.55 4.16
N GLU A 35 -9.18 13.54 4.07
CA GLU A 35 -8.02 13.42 4.95
C GLU A 35 -6.81 14.23 4.46
N GLY A 36 -6.93 14.92 3.33
CA GLY A 36 -5.86 15.75 2.81
C GLY A 36 -4.98 15.07 1.77
N TYR A 37 -5.28 13.84 1.37
CA TYR A 37 -4.50 13.15 0.35
C TYR A 37 -4.90 13.61 -1.05
N ALA A 38 -3.95 13.58 -1.98
CA ALA A 38 -4.24 13.79 -3.39
C ALA A 38 -4.82 12.51 -3.99
N TRP A 39 -5.76 12.64 -4.92
CA TRP A 39 -6.32 11.50 -5.64
C TRP A 39 -5.89 11.58 -7.11
N PHE A 40 -5.31 10.50 -7.63
CA PHE A 40 -4.80 10.48 -9.00
C PHE A 40 -4.98 9.09 -9.62
N PRO A 41 -4.81 8.98 -10.98
CA PRO A 41 -5.11 7.73 -11.69
C PRO A 41 -4.41 6.49 -11.17
N ALA A 42 -3.15 6.58 -10.77
CA ALA A 42 -2.42 5.41 -10.26
C ALA A 42 -3.10 4.82 -9.03
N VAL A 43 -3.59 5.67 -8.12
CA VAL A 43 -4.31 5.23 -6.92
C VAL A 43 -5.68 4.66 -7.29
N ALA A 44 -6.40 5.36 -8.19
CA ALA A 44 -7.72 4.90 -8.63
C ALA A 44 -7.64 3.50 -9.25
N ASP A 45 -6.67 3.29 -10.13
CA ASP A 45 -6.47 1.99 -10.80
C ASP A 45 -6.06 0.92 -9.81
N PHE A 46 -5.16 1.24 -8.90
CA PHE A 46 -4.69 0.28 -7.90
C PHE A 46 -5.84 -0.15 -6.98
N LEU A 47 -6.59 0.79 -6.44
CA LEU A 47 -7.70 0.48 -5.52
C LEU A 47 -8.87 -0.18 -6.23
N ALA A 48 -9.07 0.07 -7.52
CA ALA A 48 -10.09 -0.65 -8.30
C ALA A 48 -9.75 -2.15 -8.37
N GLU A 49 -8.49 -2.47 -8.49
CA GLU A 49 -8.04 -3.87 -8.60
C GLU A 49 -7.88 -4.54 -7.22
N PHE A 50 -7.25 -3.87 -6.27
CA PHE A 50 -6.86 -4.47 -4.99
C PHE A 50 -7.65 -3.95 -3.78
N GLY A 51 -8.41 -2.89 -3.92
CA GLY A 51 -9.20 -2.34 -2.82
C GLY A 51 -10.09 -3.39 -2.17
N ASP A 52 -10.31 -3.27 -0.86
CA ASP A 52 -11.13 -4.17 -0.03
C ASP A 52 -10.53 -5.55 0.22
N LEU A 53 -9.36 -5.87 -0.34
CA LEU A 53 -8.73 -7.16 -0.09
C LEU A 53 -7.98 -7.16 1.23
N LEU A 54 -8.15 -8.23 1.99
CA LEU A 54 -7.32 -8.55 3.15
C LEU A 54 -6.45 -9.74 2.78
N VAL A 55 -5.16 -9.49 2.53
CA VAL A 55 -4.23 -10.50 2.05
C VAL A 55 -3.42 -11.03 3.21
N LYS A 56 -3.54 -12.33 3.48
CA LYS A 56 -2.79 -13.01 4.54
C LYS A 56 -1.61 -13.74 3.92
N PHE A 57 -0.42 -13.55 4.47
CA PHE A 57 0.78 -14.19 3.95
C PHE A 57 1.64 -14.73 5.09
N LYS A 58 2.55 -15.67 4.77
CA LYS A 58 3.47 -16.24 5.73
C LYS A 58 4.74 -15.41 5.87
N ARG A 59 5.14 -15.16 7.12
CA ARG A 59 6.44 -14.57 7.42
C ARG A 59 7.54 -15.63 7.37
N GLU A 60 8.78 -15.17 7.34
CA GLU A 60 9.95 -16.08 7.34
C GLU A 60 10.02 -16.94 8.59
N ASP A 61 9.53 -16.43 9.74
CA ASP A 61 9.55 -17.16 11.01
C ASP A 61 8.44 -18.21 11.13
N GLY A 62 7.62 -18.37 10.08
CA GLY A 62 6.50 -19.32 10.08
C GLY A 62 5.19 -18.75 10.57
N GLY A 63 5.20 -17.54 11.13
CA GLY A 63 3.98 -16.84 11.51
C GLY A 63 3.25 -16.26 10.31
N SER A 64 2.12 -15.62 10.54
CA SER A 64 1.33 -14.98 9.51
C SER A 64 1.29 -13.47 9.71
N ASP A 65 1.12 -12.75 8.60
CA ASP A 65 0.93 -11.31 8.62
C ASP A 65 -0.09 -10.93 7.56
N THR A 66 -0.49 -9.65 7.50
CA THR A 66 -1.53 -9.21 6.57
C THR A 66 -1.14 -7.93 5.85
N ILE A 67 -1.74 -7.77 4.66
CA ILE A 67 -1.84 -6.47 3.98
C ILE A 67 -3.34 -6.22 3.83
N ASP A 68 -3.80 -5.08 4.34
CA ASP A 68 -5.21 -4.69 4.27
C ASP A 68 -5.34 -3.50 3.32
N PHE A 69 -6.03 -3.72 2.20
CA PHE A 69 -6.26 -2.68 1.21
C PHE A 69 -7.57 -1.94 1.41
N ASN A 70 -8.07 -1.89 2.62
CA ASN A 70 -9.09 -0.92 2.98
C ASN A 70 -8.39 0.40 3.34
N ALA A 71 -8.19 1.25 2.35
CA ALA A 71 -7.45 2.49 2.52
C ALA A 71 -8.14 3.46 3.48
N CYS A 72 -9.46 3.39 3.62
CA CYS A 72 -10.21 4.21 4.59
C CYS A 72 -9.84 3.82 6.02
N ASP A 73 -9.85 2.52 6.32
CA ASP A 73 -9.47 2.04 7.65
C ASP A 73 -8.00 2.32 7.95
N ALA A 74 -7.13 2.13 6.95
CA ALA A 74 -5.71 2.41 7.09
C ALA A 74 -5.47 3.88 7.45
N SER A 75 -6.12 4.79 6.73
CA SER A 75 -5.98 6.22 6.92
C SER A 75 -6.57 6.69 8.24
N SER A 76 -7.72 6.15 8.66
CA SER A 76 -8.38 6.61 9.88
C SER A 76 -7.61 6.29 11.15
N GLY A 77 -6.74 5.28 11.12
CA GLY A 77 -5.87 4.96 12.24
C GLY A 77 -4.51 5.64 12.20
N PHE A 78 -4.30 6.58 11.28
CA PHE A 78 -2.99 7.17 11.00
C PHE A 78 -3.12 8.69 10.88
N ASP A 79 -2.16 9.43 11.46
CA ASP A 79 -2.14 10.88 11.31
C ASP A 79 -1.63 11.23 9.91
N SER A 80 -2.52 11.70 9.05
CA SER A 80 -2.21 11.98 7.64
C SER A 80 -1.12 13.04 7.48
N ARG A 81 -0.87 13.88 8.49
CA ARG A 81 0.18 14.89 8.42
C ARG A 81 1.58 14.29 8.29
N TRP A 82 1.79 13.05 8.75
CA TRP A 82 3.05 12.38 8.48
C TRP A 82 3.31 12.26 6.98
N VAL A 83 2.28 11.87 6.22
CA VAL A 83 2.40 11.69 4.77
C VAL A 83 2.37 13.03 4.04
N THR A 84 1.39 13.90 4.36
CA THR A 84 1.19 15.14 3.60
C THR A 84 2.25 16.19 3.88
N ASP A 85 2.91 16.14 5.02
CA ASP A 85 3.95 17.11 5.40
C ASP A 85 5.32 16.44 5.50
N ASP A 86 5.50 15.52 6.44
CA ASP A 86 6.83 15.00 6.79
C ASP A 86 7.44 14.14 5.70
N TYR A 87 6.71 13.11 5.26
CA TYR A 87 7.24 12.19 4.23
C TYR A 87 7.38 12.90 2.88
N THR A 88 6.43 13.78 2.55
CA THR A 88 6.51 14.59 1.33
C THR A 88 7.80 15.41 1.31
N ARG A 89 8.14 16.04 2.44
CA ARG A 89 9.36 16.85 2.54
C ARG A 89 10.61 15.99 2.38
N ARG A 90 10.64 14.81 3.01
CA ARG A 90 11.81 13.92 2.95
C ARG A 90 12.02 13.32 1.56
N ILE A 91 10.93 12.95 0.88
CA ILE A 91 11.00 12.23 -0.39
C ILE A 91 11.19 13.20 -1.56
N GLY A 92 10.80 14.46 -1.44
CA GLY A 92 11.07 15.46 -2.46
C GLY A 92 9.85 16.18 -3.01
N GLN A 93 8.89 16.51 -2.16
CA GLN A 93 7.71 17.29 -2.55
C GLN A 93 6.76 16.55 -3.49
N ILE A 94 6.75 15.23 -3.38
CA ILE A 94 5.86 14.37 -4.19
C ILE A 94 4.51 14.25 -3.50
N LYS A 95 3.44 14.21 -4.27
CA LYS A 95 2.09 14.00 -3.73
C LYS A 95 1.82 12.52 -3.53
N PHE A 96 1.16 12.18 -2.43
CA PHE A 96 0.86 10.81 -2.04
C PHE A 96 -0.61 10.61 -1.72
N CYS A 97 -1.03 9.35 -1.80
CA CYS A 97 -2.34 8.93 -1.28
C CYS A 97 -2.20 7.57 -0.60
N ALA A 98 -2.86 7.41 0.54
CA ALA A 98 -2.89 6.14 1.25
C ALA A 98 -3.60 5.08 0.41
N ILE A 99 -3.09 3.84 0.42
CA ILE A 99 -3.68 2.72 -0.32
C ILE A 99 -3.97 1.51 0.56
N GLY A 100 -3.48 1.47 1.78
CA GLY A 100 -3.68 0.34 2.67
C GLY A 100 -2.71 0.35 3.83
N GLN A 101 -2.60 -0.80 4.48
CA GLN A 101 -1.67 -0.96 5.60
C GLN A 101 -1.14 -2.40 5.61
N ALA A 102 0.09 -2.55 6.01
CA ALA A 102 0.79 -3.83 5.98
C ALA A 102 1.25 -4.24 7.38
N TYR A 103 1.70 -5.48 7.48
CA TYR A 103 2.28 -6.05 8.69
C TYR A 103 1.33 -5.93 9.88
N SER A 104 0.11 -6.45 9.71
CA SER A 104 -0.95 -6.45 10.72
C SER A 104 -1.25 -5.02 11.22
N ASN A 105 -1.36 -4.11 10.28
CA ASN A 105 -1.73 -2.71 10.49
C ASN A 105 -0.65 -1.87 11.19
N HIS A 106 0.61 -2.30 11.16
CA HIS A 106 1.71 -1.54 11.75
C HIS A 106 2.32 -0.51 10.81
N MET A 107 2.07 -0.63 9.50
CA MET A 107 2.69 0.26 8.52
C MET A 107 1.64 0.75 7.52
N LEU A 108 1.48 2.06 7.39
CA LEU A 108 0.66 2.63 6.33
C LEU A 108 1.37 2.45 5.00
N LEU A 109 0.62 2.08 3.96
CA LEU A 109 1.11 2.05 2.59
C LEU A 109 0.53 3.24 1.84
N PHE A 110 1.38 3.94 1.09
CA PHE A 110 0.95 5.09 0.30
C PHE A 110 1.66 5.09 -1.06
N MET A 111 1.01 5.71 -2.04
CA MET A 111 1.42 5.66 -3.44
C MET A 111 1.59 7.07 -3.99
N ASP A 112 2.61 7.28 -4.82
CA ASP A 112 2.80 8.55 -5.52
C ASP A 112 2.13 8.54 -6.89
N GLU A 113 2.20 9.68 -7.60
CA GLU A 113 1.55 9.84 -8.90
C GLU A 113 2.09 8.90 -9.98
N ALA A 114 3.33 8.43 -9.83
CA ALA A 114 3.93 7.48 -10.76
C ALA A 114 3.59 6.03 -10.42
N GLY A 115 2.85 5.79 -9.34
CA GLY A 115 2.48 4.45 -8.91
C GLY A 115 3.50 3.77 -8.01
N ARG A 116 4.54 4.48 -7.58
CA ARG A 116 5.54 3.95 -6.66
C ARG A 116 4.94 3.85 -5.25
N VAL A 117 5.28 2.80 -4.52
CA VAL A 117 4.71 2.52 -3.21
C VAL A 117 5.75 2.69 -2.11
N TYR A 118 5.31 3.35 -1.07
CA TYR A 118 6.09 3.65 0.13
C TYR A 118 5.35 3.15 1.34
N GLY A 119 6.07 2.99 2.44
CA GLY A 119 5.47 2.66 3.73
C GLY A 119 5.91 3.64 4.80
N GLY A 120 5.13 3.77 5.87
CA GLY A 120 5.49 4.65 6.97
C GLY A 120 4.71 4.38 8.25
N PHE A 121 5.35 4.69 9.37
CA PHE A 121 4.72 4.76 10.67
C PHE A 121 5.51 5.77 11.51
N ASP A 122 4.81 6.70 12.13
CA ASP A 122 5.42 7.82 12.86
C ASP A 122 6.55 8.48 12.05
N ASP A 123 7.75 8.60 12.58
CA ASP A 123 8.88 9.24 11.90
C ASP A 123 9.66 8.30 10.95
N PHE A 124 9.23 7.04 10.83
CA PHE A 124 9.85 6.08 9.91
C PHE A 124 9.14 6.10 8.56
N SER A 125 9.90 6.16 7.48
CA SER A 125 9.37 5.96 6.14
C SER A 125 10.34 5.17 5.28
N CYS A 126 9.81 4.45 4.30
CA CYS A 126 10.62 3.59 3.43
C CYS A 126 10.03 3.53 2.02
N PHE A 127 10.88 3.21 1.05
CA PHE A 127 10.47 2.88 -0.32
C PHE A 127 10.32 1.37 -0.45
N ILE A 128 9.21 0.91 -1.00
CA ILE A 128 8.93 -0.53 -1.12
C ILE A 128 9.04 -1.02 -2.56
N GLY A 129 8.37 -0.38 -3.51
CA GLY A 129 8.37 -0.88 -4.88
C GLY A 129 7.97 0.17 -5.89
N ASN A 130 8.30 -0.11 -7.16
CA ASN A 130 8.03 0.80 -8.27
C ASN A 130 6.58 0.77 -8.75
N SER A 131 5.81 -0.21 -8.28
CA SER A 131 4.38 -0.34 -8.59
C SER A 131 3.67 -1.01 -7.42
N GLY A 132 2.35 -0.92 -7.42
CA GLY A 132 1.55 -1.61 -6.41
C GLY A 132 1.77 -3.12 -6.44
N ALA A 133 1.82 -3.71 -7.62
CA ALA A 133 2.05 -5.14 -7.76
C ALA A 133 3.44 -5.55 -7.26
N GLU A 134 4.47 -4.77 -7.58
CA GLU A 134 5.83 -5.04 -7.08
C GLU A 134 5.88 -4.96 -5.55
N ALA A 135 5.22 -3.96 -4.97
CA ALA A 135 5.17 -3.82 -3.52
C ALA A 135 4.48 -5.02 -2.84
N ILE A 136 3.37 -5.48 -3.40
CA ILE A 136 2.69 -6.68 -2.92
C ILE A 136 3.64 -7.88 -2.95
N GLU A 137 4.32 -8.08 -4.08
CA GLU A 137 5.26 -9.20 -4.23
C GLU A 137 6.40 -9.12 -3.21
N ILE A 138 6.98 -7.95 -3.03
CA ILE A 138 8.10 -7.76 -2.09
C ILE A 138 7.66 -8.07 -0.65
N ILE A 139 6.48 -7.59 -0.25
CA ILE A 139 5.96 -7.82 1.10
C ILE A 139 5.60 -9.29 1.29
N CYS A 140 4.83 -9.87 0.38
CA CYS A 140 4.33 -11.24 0.52
C CYS A 140 5.42 -12.30 0.42
N SER A 141 6.52 -12.02 -0.29
CA SER A 141 7.63 -12.95 -0.41
C SER A 141 8.78 -12.63 0.55
N ASN A 142 8.55 -11.77 1.51
CA ASN A 142 9.49 -11.44 2.59
C ASN A 142 10.83 -10.89 2.08
N GLN A 143 10.81 -10.09 1.03
CA GLN A 143 12.02 -9.50 0.45
C GLN A 143 12.39 -8.20 1.16
N ARG A 144 12.54 -8.24 2.48
CA ARG A 144 12.78 -7.04 3.29
C ARG A 144 14.06 -6.30 2.92
N ALA A 145 15.06 -7.00 2.39
CA ALA A 145 16.29 -6.36 1.93
C ALA A 145 16.07 -5.39 0.77
N ARG A 146 14.94 -5.52 0.05
CA ARG A 146 14.59 -4.61 -1.03
C ARG A 146 13.84 -3.38 -0.57
N ILE A 147 13.39 -3.36 0.69
CA ILE A 147 12.72 -2.21 1.29
C ILE A 147 13.80 -1.26 1.80
N GLN A 148 13.78 -0.01 1.33
CA GLN A 148 14.83 0.96 1.62
C GLN A 148 14.31 2.06 2.53
N GLU A 149 14.91 2.21 3.71
CA GLU A 149 14.57 3.29 4.62
C GLU A 149 14.88 4.65 4.00
N ILE A 150 13.99 5.62 4.19
CA ILE A 150 14.18 6.99 3.75
C ILE A 150 14.59 7.81 4.98
N PRO A 151 15.82 8.37 5.02
CA PRO A 151 16.29 9.12 6.18
C PRO A 151 15.55 10.46 6.32
N GLU A 152 15.63 11.01 7.49
CA GLU A 152 15.07 12.33 7.80
C GLU A 152 15.75 13.45 7.00
#